data_0472649e873a9a5aebe76dad450b2fe0
#
_entry.id   0472649e873a9a5aebe76dad450b2fe0
#
_cell.length_a   1.000
_cell.length_b   1.000
_cell.length_c   1.000
_cell.angle_alpha   90.00
_cell.angle_beta   90.00
_cell.angle_gamma   90.00
#
_symmetry.space_group_name_H-M   'P 1'
#
loop_
_entity.id
_entity.type
_entity.pdbx_description
1 polymer ?
#
loop_
_entity_poly.entity_id
_entity_poly.type
_entity_poly.pdbx_seq_one_letter_code
_entity_poly.pdbx_strand_id
1 'polypeptide(L)'
;MSMDRNERLVHGLWDVHHKLRRLHDGKSSQSRILIVLREHEGMTQRELTDHLHVQPGSASEILSKMEQSGLITRTPNPSDQRTMDIFLTEKGISLAAEARAQRKALYDQLFVCLSPEEQDTLLSLLEKMMADWDTRFEISGERHRHKKSEE
;
A
#
# COMPACT_ATOMS: atom_id res chain seq x y z
N MET A 1 36.66 7.96 6.91
CA MET A 1 35.82 8.01 8.11
C MET A 1 34.95 6.77 8.11
N SER A 2 34.99 6.03 9.21
CA SER A 2 34.11 4.85 9.35
C SER A 2 32.70 5.33 9.73
N MET A 3 31.68 4.92 8.98
CA MET A 3 30.29 5.15 9.32
C MET A 3 29.99 4.55 10.69
N ASP A 4 29.30 5.29 11.54
CA ASP A 4 28.86 4.78 12.82
C ASP A 4 27.73 3.72 12.66
N ARG A 5 27.36 3.07 13.78
CA ARG A 5 26.33 2.03 13.75
C ARG A 5 24.98 2.57 13.30
N ASN A 6 24.60 3.76 13.77
CA ASN A 6 23.27 4.35 13.46
C ASN A 6 23.20 4.78 11.99
N GLU A 7 24.27 5.37 11.46
CA GLU A 7 24.38 5.67 10.04
C GLU A 7 24.22 4.41 9.17
N ARG A 8 24.88 3.32 9.56
CA ARG A 8 24.75 2.03 8.84
C ARG A 8 23.34 1.47 8.89
N LEU A 9 22.63 1.59 10.01
CA LEU A 9 21.23 1.15 10.13
C LEU A 9 20.32 1.98 9.24
N VAL A 10 20.46 3.30 9.24
CA VAL A 10 19.67 4.20 8.38
C VAL A 10 19.94 3.90 6.90
N HIS A 11 21.19 3.77 6.49
CA HIS A 11 21.54 3.43 5.11
C HIS A 11 20.99 2.07 4.71
N GLY A 12 21.07 1.06 5.57
CA GLY A 12 20.49 -0.26 5.32
C GLY A 12 18.96 -0.20 5.11
N LEU A 13 18.25 0.56 5.93
CA LEU A 13 16.80 0.77 5.76
C LEU A 13 16.48 1.47 4.44
N TRP A 14 17.26 2.50 4.07
CA TRP A 14 17.09 3.19 2.79
C TRP A 14 17.36 2.26 1.60
N ASP A 15 18.41 1.45 1.66
CA ASP A 15 18.73 0.50 0.60
C ASP A 15 17.63 -0.56 0.43
N VAL A 16 17.11 -1.08 1.53
CA VAL A 16 15.96 -2.01 1.51
C VAL A 16 14.73 -1.33 0.91
N HIS A 17 14.42 -0.11 1.34
CA HIS A 17 13.31 0.66 0.79
C HIS A 17 13.43 0.86 -0.73
N HIS A 18 14.60 1.28 -1.21
CA HIS A 18 14.85 1.47 -2.65
C HIS A 18 14.72 0.17 -3.44
N LYS A 19 15.23 -0.95 -2.91
CA LYS A 19 15.09 -2.26 -3.56
C LYS A 19 13.63 -2.70 -3.61
N LEU A 20 12.89 -2.58 -2.51
CA LEU A 20 11.46 -2.89 -2.48
C LEU A 20 10.68 -2.05 -3.49
N ARG A 21 10.94 -0.75 -3.56
CA ARG A 21 10.32 0.11 -4.57
C ARG A 21 10.57 -0.40 -5.99
N ARG A 22 11.82 -0.67 -6.35
CA ARG A 22 12.18 -1.18 -7.69
C ARG A 22 11.50 -2.50 -8.03
N LEU A 23 11.33 -3.39 -7.05
CA LEU A 23 10.60 -4.65 -7.23
C LEU A 23 9.10 -4.44 -7.45
N HIS A 24 8.53 -3.35 -6.90
CA HIS A 24 7.13 -2.98 -7.08
C HIS A 24 6.88 -2.09 -8.29
N ASP A 25 7.83 -1.25 -8.69
CA ASP A 25 7.70 -0.28 -9.79
C ASP A 25 7.52 -0.95 -11.17
N GLY A 26 7.85 -2.23 -11.29
CA GLY A 26 7.53 -3.04 -12.47
C GLY A 26 6.05 -3.45 -12.57
N LYS A 27 5.25 -3.19 -11.55
CA LYS A 27 3.81 -3.46 -11.51
C LYS A 27 3.06 -2.14 -11.47
N SER A 28 2.19 -1.93 -12.45
CA SER A 28 1.50 -0.68 -12.69
C SER A 28 0.79 -0.15 -11.43
N SER A 29 0.71 1.16 -11.30
CA SER A 29 -0.11 1.82 -10.27
C SER A 29 -1.56 1.30 -10.28
N GLN A 30 -2.05 0.87 -11.44
CA GLN A 30 -3.32 0.20 -11.63
C GLN A 30 -3.44 -1.08 -10.79
N SER A 31 -2.43 -1.95 -10.77
CA SER A 31 -2.45 -3.19 -9.96
C SER A 31 -2.55 -2.88 -8.46
N ARG A 32 -1.85 -1.86 -7.99
CA ARG A 32 -1.95 -1.41 -6.59
C ARG A 32 -3.35 -0.92 -6.25
N ILE A 33 -3.93 -0.11 -7.12
CA ILE A 33 -5.31 0.40 -6.96
C ILE A 33 -6.31 -0.74 -6.95
N LEU A 34 -6.23 -1.70 -7.88
CA LEU A 34 -7.11 -2.86 -7.93
C LEU A 34 -7.09 -3.67 -6.63
N ILE A 35 -5.91 -3.89 -6.06
CA ILE A 35 -5.76 -4.64 -4.80
C ILE A 35 -6.41 -3.88 -3.64
N VAL A 36 -6.15 -2.58 -3.53
CA VAL A 36 -6.72 -1.73 -2.46
C VAL A 36 -8.24 -1.67 -2.57
N LEU A 37 -8.79 -1.48 -3.76
CA LEU A 37 -10.24 -1.44 -3.98
C LEU A 37 -10.91 -2.79 -3.68
N ARG A 38 -10.19 -3.90 -3.87
CA ARG A 38 -10.70 -5.24 -3.51
C ARG A 38 -10.72 -5.47 -2.00
N GLU A 39 -9.77 -4.90 -1.29
CA GLU A 39 -9.68 -4.97 0.18
C GLU A 39 -10.64 -3.99 0.88
N HIS A 40 -10.98 -2.88 0.21
CA HIS A 40 -11.81 -1.79 0.75
C HIS A 40 -12.90 -1.39 -0.27
N GLU A 41 -13.97 -2.14 -0.32
CA GLU A 41 -15.08 -1.91 -1.25
C GLU A 41 -15.79 -0.58 -0.96
N GLY A 42 -16.11 0.17 -2.02
CA GLY A 42 -16.82 1.45 -1.88
C GLY A 42 -15.99 2.60 -1.33
N MET A 43 -14.68 2.53 -1.47
CA MET A 43 -13.75 3.59 -1.06
C MET A 43 -13.94 4.84 -1.92
N THR A 44 -13.89 6.01 -1.31
CA THR A 44 -13.88 7.29 -2.05
C THR A 44 -12.54 7.51 -2.73
N GLN A 45 -12.53 8.34 -3.77
CA GLN A 45 -11.29 8.72 -4.46
C GLN A 45 -10.28 9.38 -3.51
N ARG A 46 -10.76 10.18 -2.57
CA ARG A 46 -9.91 10.83 -1.57
C ARG A 46 -9.25 9.79 -0.65
N GLU A 47 -10.04 8.86 -0.12
CA GLU A 47 -9.52 7.79 0.73
C GLU A 47 -8.50 6.91 0.00
N LEU A 48 -8.75 6.60 -1.28
CA LEU A 48 -7.81 5.86 -2.11
C LEU A 48 -6.50 6.63 -2.31
N THR A 49 -6.57 7.93 -2.59
CA THR A 49 -5.40 8.80 -2.77
C THR A 49 -4.57 8.86 -1.50
N ASP A 50 -5.22 9.03 -0.34
CA ASP A 50 -4.57 9.04 0.96
C ASP A 50 -3.91 7.68 1.27
N HIS A 51 -4.59 6.58 0.95
CA HIS A 51 -4.08 5.22 1.18
C HIS A 51 -2.85 4.88 0.34
N LEU A 52 -2.80 5.37 -0.90
CA LEU A 52 -1.71 5.09 -1.85
C LEU A 52 -0.55 6.07 -1.77
N HIS A 53 -0.68 7.17 -1.02
CA HIS A 53 0.30 8.27 -0.96
C HIS A 53 0.68 8.81 -2.33
N VAL A 54 -0.31 8.97 -3.21
CA VAL A 54 -0.14 9.52 -4.55
C VAL A 54 -0.75 10.92 -4.65
N GLN A 55 -0.25 11.70 -5.61
CA GLN A 55 -0.81 13.02 -5.88
C GLN A 55 -2.25 12.89 -6.42
N PRO A 56 -3.21 13.72 -5.97
CA PRO A 56 -4.62 13.65 -6.39
C PRO A 56 -4.81 13.71 -7.91
N GLY A 57 -4.04 14.54 -8.62
CA GLY A 57 -4.09 14.66 -10.08
C GLY A 57 -3.68 13.37 -10.78
N SER A 58 -2.61 12.73 -10.34
CA SER A 58 -2.14 11.45 -10.89
C SER A 58 -3.14 10.32 -10.62
N ALA A 59 -3.73 10.30 -9.43
CA ALA A 59 -4.76 9.32 -9.11
C ALA A 59 -5.98 9.46 -10.00
N SER A 60 -6.46 10.69 -10.22
CA SER A 60 -7.61 10.99 -11.08
C SER A 60 -7.40 10.52 -12.52
N GLU A 61 -6.20 10.74 -13.07
CA GLU A 61 -5.86 10.29 -14.43
C GLU A 61 -5.86 8.76 -14.54
N ILE A 62 -5.25 8.07 -13.57
CA ILE A 62 -5.21 6.60 -13.57
C ILE A 62 -6.63 6.03 -13.44
N LEU A 63 -7.43 6.58 -12.52
CA LEU A 63 -8.81 6.13 -12.32
C LEU A 63 -9.67 6.36 -13.56
N SER A 64 -9.50 7.46 -14.28
CA SER A 64 -10.20 7.72 -15.53
C SER A 64 -9.85 6.67 -16.61
N LYS A 65 -8.58 6.30 -16.74
CA LYS A 65 -8.14 5.22 -17.64
C LYS A 65 -8.70 3.87 -17.23
N MET A 66 -8.75 3.57 -15.94
CA MET A 66 -9.32 2.32 -15.42
C MET A 66 -10.82 2.24 -15.67
N GLU A 67 -11.55 3.34 -15.52
CA GLU A 67 -12.97 3.42 -15.81
C GLU A 67 -13.25 3.22 -17.31
N GLN A 68 -12.49 3.88 -18.19
CA GLN A 68 -12.58 3.70 -19.65
C GLN A 68 -12.27 2.26 -20.07
N SER A 69 -11.38 1.58 -19.37
CA SER A 69 -11.04 0.17 -19.61
C SER A 69 -12.05 -0.81 -18.99
N GLY A 70 -13.09 -0.32 -18.33
CA GLY A 70 -14.12 -1.15 -17.70
C GLY A 70 -13.67 -1.92 -16.47
N LEU A 71 -12.70 -1.41 -15.74
CA LEU A 71 -12.18 -2.05 -14.51
C LEU A 71 -12.86 -1.56 -13.25
N ILE A 72 -13.33 -0.31 -13.27
CA ILE A 72 -14.02 0.34 -12.17
C ILE A 72 -15.24 1.10 -12.66
N THR A 73 -16.15 1.36 -11.71
CA THR A 73 -17.23 2.36 -11.84
C THR A 73 -17.08 3.39 -10.74
N ARG A 74 -17.47 4.62 -11.02
CA ARG A 74 -17.51 5.71 -10.05
C ARG A 74 -18.94 6.22 -9.94
N THR A 75 -19.45 6.32 -8.71
CA THR A 75 -20.79 6.84 -8.43
C THR A 75 -20.72 7.92 -7.38
N PRO A 76 -21.59 8.95 -7.43
CA PRO A 76 -21.64 9.96 -6.38
C PRO A 76 -21.92 9.32 -5.01
N ASN A 77 -21.18 9.77 -3.98
CA ASN A 77 -21.43 9.30 -2.62
C ASN A 77 -22.81 9.78 -2.14
N PRO A 78 -23.64 8.90 -1.54
CA PRO A 78 -24.98 9.28 -1.07
C PRO A 78 -25.00 10.37 0.01
N SER A 79 -23.95 10.43 0.82
CA SER A 79 -23.83 11.38 1.94
C SER A 79 -23.16 12.68 1.54
N ASP A 80 -22.30 12.68 0.51
CA ASP A 80 -21.62 13.85 -0.02
C ASP A 80 -21.44 13.72 -1.53
N GLN A 81 -22.32 14.32 -2.29
CA GLN A 81 -22.30 14.28 -3.76
C GLN A 81 -21.07 14.93 -4.41
N ARG A 82 -20.21 15.60 -3.62
CA ARG A 82 -18.93 16.15 -4.08
C ARG A 82 -17.84 15.09 -4.16
N THR A 83 -18.07 13.93 -3.56
CA THR A 83 -17.15 12.80 -3.56
C THR A 83 -17.71 11.67 -4.42
N MET A 84 -16.81 10.89 -5.01
CA MET A 84 -17.15 9.72 -5.81
C MET A 84 -16.69 8.45 -5.08
N ASP A 85 -17.62 7.51 -4.94
CA ASP A 85 -17.31 6.16 -4.49
C ASP A 85 -16.83 5.31 -5.67
N ILE A 86 -15.83 4.48 -5.45
CA ILE A 86 -15.21 3.67 -6.48
C ILE A 86 -15.50 2.20 -6.21
N PHE A 87 -15.99 1.51 -7.23
CA PHE A 87 -16.30 0.09 -7.19
C PHE A 87 -15.58 -0.66 -8.31
N LEU A 88 -15.12 -1.87 -8.03
CA LEU A 88 -14.60 -2.77 -9.06
C LEU A 88 -15.77 -3.35 -9.88
N THR A 89 -15.55 -3.47 -11.19
CA THR A 89 -16.38 -4.30 -12.06
C THR A 89 -15.98 -5.77 -11.91
N GLU A 90 -16.74 -6.71 -12.48
CA GLU A 90 -16.33 -8.13 -12.52
C GLU A 90 -14.95 -8.32 -13.16
N LYS A 91 -14.67 -7.58 -14.24
CA LYS A 91 -13.34 -7.55 -14.86
C LYS A 91 -12.26 -7.02 -13.91
N GLY A 92 -12.57 -5.95 -13.17
CA GLY A 92 -11.69 -5.37 -12.15
C GLY A 92 -11.42 -6.35 -11.02
N ILE A 93 -12.41 -7.07 -10.52
CA ILE A 93 -12.28 -8.10 -9.50
C ILE A 93 -11.35 -9.23 -9.96
N SER A 94 -11.53 -9.71 -11.18
CA SER A 94 -10.67 -10.75 -11.75
C SER A 94 -9.20 -10.31 -11.84
N LEU A 95 -8.95 -9.11 -12.35
CA LEU A 95 -7.60 -8.55 -12.43
C LEU A 95 -7.00 -8.24 -11.05
N ALA A 96 -7.82 -7.84 -10.08
CA ALA A 96 -7.37 -7.65 -8.70
C ALA A 96 -6.88 -8.97 -8.07
N ALA A 97 -7.59 -10.07 -8.34
CA ALA A 97 -7.19 -11.40 -7.87
C ALA A 97 -5.85 -11.83 -8.48
N GLU A 98 -5.65 -11.62 -9.78
CA GLU A 98 -4.37 -11.90 -10.45
C GLU A 98 -3.24 -11.04 -9.87
N ALA A 99 -3.47 -9.73 -9.71
CA ALA A 99 -2.49 -8.81 -9.15
C ALA A 99 -2.10 -9.20 -7.71
N ARG A 100 -3.07 -9.62 -6.91
CA ARG A 100 -2.83 -10.10 -5.53
C ARG A 100 -2.00 -11.38 -5.52
N ALA A 101 -2.31 -12.34 -6.39
CA ALA A 101 -1.55 -13.59 -6.50
C ALA A 101 -0.10 -13.32 -6.92
N GLN A 102 0.14 -12.43 -7.86
CA GLN A 102 1.47 -12.02 -8.28
C GLN A 102 2.24 -11.31 -7.16
N ARG A 103 1.56 -10.42 -6.40
CA ARG A 103 2.15 -9.76 -5.23
C ARG A 103 2.55 -10.78 -4.16
N LYS A 104 1.67 -11.72 -3.87
CA LYS A 104 1.96 -12.79 -2.91
C LYS A 104 3.17 -13.62 -3.33
N ALA A 105 3.22 -14.05 -4.58
CA ALA A 105 4.36 -14.82 -5.12
C ALA A 105 5.69 -14.05 -4.99
N LEU A 106 5.68 -12.74 -5.19
CA LEU A 106 6.87 -11.89 -4.95
C LEU A 106 7.23 -11.88 -3.46
N TYR A 107 6.25 -11.64 -2.58
CA TYR A 107 6.49 -11.54 -1.13
C TYR A 107 7.03 -12.85 -0.55
N ASP A 108 6.52 -13.99 -1.01
CA ASP A 108 7.00 -15.31 -0.60
C ASP A 108 8.49 -15.53 -0.94
N GLN A 109 9.03 -14.82 -1.92
CA GLN A 109 10.43 -14.91 -2.32
C GLN A 109 11.36 -13.91 -1.62
N LEU A 110 10.81 -12.81 -1.07
CA LEU A 110 11.65 -11.74 -0.52
C LEU A 110 12.43 -12.17 0.72
N PHE A 111 11.90 -13.09 1.49
CA PHE A 111 12.44 -13.47 2.78
C PHE A 111 12.95 -14.91 2.85
N VAL A 112 13.14 -15.58 1.72
CA VAL A 112 13.63 -16.98 1.68
C VAL A 112 15.04 -17.14 2.23
N CYS A 113 15.81 -16.06 2.30
CA CYS A 113 17.16 -16.07 2.89
C CYS A 113 17.16 -16.05 4.43
N LEU A 114 16.01 -15.82 5.05
CA LEU A 114 15.83 -15.76 6.49
C LEU A 114 15.08 -16.99 6.98
N SER A 115 15.51 -17.56 8.12
CA SER A 115 14.72 -18.58 8.80
C SER A 115 13.40 -18.00 9.34
N PRO A 116 12.39 -18.83 9.66
CA PRO A 116 11.17 -18.34 10.29
C PRO A 116 11.43 -17.51 11.56
N GLU A 117 12.36 -17.94 12.40
CA GLU A 117 12.74 -17.25 13.63
C GLU A 117 13.40 -15.89 13.35
N GLU A 118 14.22 -15.80 12.31
CA GLU A 118 14.81 -14.54 11.85
C GLU A 118 13.77 -13.59 11.27
N GLN A 119 12.76 -14.11 10.56
CA GLN A 119 11.63 -13.33 10.05
C GLN A 119 10.80 -12.75 11.20
N ASP A 120 10.48 -13.56 12.21
CA ASP A 120 9.74 -13.11 13.41
C ASP A 120 10.55 -12.05 14.18
N THR A 121 11.85 -12.24 14.30
CA THR A 121 12.74 -11.27 14.94
C THR A 121 12.77 -9.95 14.18
N LEU A 122 12.91 -9.99 12.85
CA LEU A 122 12.89 -8.79 11.99
C LEU A 122 11.56 -8.04 12.14
N LEU A 123 10.44 -8.76 12.08
CA LEU A 123 9.11 -8.17 12.23
C LEU A 123 8.97 -7.46 13.58
N SER A 124 9.34 -8.14 14.67
CA SER A 124 9.29 -7.56 16.03
C SER A 124 10.15 -6.30 16.19
N LEU A 125 11.34 -6.29 15.56
CA LEU A 125 12.23 -5.12 15.59
C LEU A 125 11.67 -3.94 14.81
N LEU A 126 11.09 -4.20 13.64
CA LEU A 126 10.44 -3.17 12.83
C LEU A 126 9.23 -2.56 13.55
N GLU A 127 8.37 -3.39 14.14
CA GLU A 127 7.21 -2.95 14.92
C GLU A 127 7.63 -2.10 16.12
N LYS A 128 8.66 -2.52 16.86
CA LYS A 128 9.22 -1.78 17.98
C LYS A 128 9.74 -0.40 17.57
N MET A 129 10.48 -0.34 16.46
CA MET A 129 11.01 0.92 15.94
C MET A 129 9.89 1.87 15.53
N MET A 130 8.90 1.37 14.77
CA MET A 130 7.78 2.19 14.29
C MET A 130 6.97 2.75 15.46
N ALA A 131 6.64 1.92 16.47
CA ALA A 131 5.89 2.35 17.65
C ALA A 131 6.64 3.44 18.45
N ASP A 132 7.96 3.29 18.60
CA ASP A 132 8.79 4.27 19.28
C ASP A 132 8.89 5.59 18.51
N TRP A 133 9.10 5.53 17.21
CA TRP A 133 9.18 6.72 16.35
C TRP A 133 7.87 7.49 16.32
N ASP A 134 6.75 6.80 16.23
CA ASP A 134 5.41 7.39 16.29
C ASP A 134 5.20 8.20 17.57
N THR A 135 5.75 7.72 18.69
CA THR A 135 5.63 8.37 19.99
C THR A 135 6.60 9.55 20.13
N ARG A 136 7.87 9.37 19.74
CA ARG A 136 8.91 10.35 19.97
C ARG A 136 8.94 11.51 18.98
N PHE A 137 8.57 11.23 17.71
CA PHE A 137 8.69 12.23 16.65
C PHE A 137 7.37 12.83 16.22
N GLU A 138 6.26 12.51 16.91
CA GLU A 138 4.91 12.99 16.58
C GLU A 138 4.66 12.95 15.06
N ILE A 139 4.98 11.81 14.43
CA ILE A 139 4.76 11.61 13.01
C ILE A 139 3.25 11.54 12.78
N SER A 140 2.63 12.73 12.76
CA SER A 140 1.21 12.93 12.56
C SER A 140 0.88 12.74 11.09
N GLY A 141 0.25 11.66 10.73
CA GLY A 141 -0.29 11.50 9.38
C GLY A 141 -1.02 10.21 9.10
N GLU A 142 -0.74 9.10 9.78
CA GLU A 142 -1.20 7.79 9.28
C GLU A 142 -1.69 6.80 10.33
N ARG A 143 -2.31 7.28 11.41
CA ARG A 143 -2.97 6.36 12.34
C ARG A 143 -4.48 6.45 12.28
N HIS A 144 -5.06 5.99 11.20
CA HIS A 144 -6.47 5.56 11.22
C HIS A 144 -6.66 4.46 10.19
N ARG A 145 -6.40 3.19 10.57
CA ARG A 145 -7.15 2.07 9.98
C ARG A 145 -6.58 0.67 10.24
N HIS A 146 -6.29 0.35 11.51
CA HIS A 146 -6.23 -1.07 11.92
C HIS A 146 -6.98 -1.31 13.23
N LYS A 147 -8.17 -0.73 13.38
CA LYS A 147 -9.10 -1.10 14.46
C LYS A 147 -10.54 -1.07 13.96
N LYS A 148 -10.90 -2.05 13.14
CA LYS A 148 -12.29 -2.53 12.98
C LYS A 148 -12.27 -3.84 12.22
N SER A 149 -11.83 -4.90 12.85
CA SER A 149 -12.06 -6.29 12.43
C SER A 149 -11.94 -7.23 13.62
N GLU A 150 -12.50 -6.83 14.77
CA GLU A 150 -12.80 -7.73 15.88
C GLU A 150 -14.02 -7.15 16.61
N GLU A 151 -15.22 -7.46 16.09
CA GLU A 151 -16.46 -7.67 16.81
C GLU A 151 -17.45 -8.40 15.89
#